data_d3651edf05ef8b2b94ee2f4bf4525bbb
#
_entry.id   d3651edf05ef8b2b94ee2f4bf4525bbb
#
_cell.length_a   1.000
_cell.length_b   1.000
_cell.length_c   1.000
_cell.angle_alpha   90.00
_cell.angle_beta   90.00
_cell.angle_gamma   90.00
#
_symmetry.space_group_name_H-M   'P 1'
#
loop_
_entity.id
_entity.type
_entity.pdbx_description
1 polymer ?
#
loop_
_entity_poly.entity_id
_entity_poly.type
_entity_poly.pdbx_seq_one_letter_code
_entity_poly.pdbx_strand_id
1 'polypeptide(L)'
;MYRILIVEDDSTIASNVAAHLERWDYETKQIEDFKCVMEAFQQFDPQLVILDIGLPFYNGFYWCQEIRKISSVPILFLSSMNDNMNIVMAMNMGGDEFIEKPFDLNVVTAKVQAVLRRTYEFRGTADIM
;
A
#
# COMPACT_ATOMS: atom_id res chain seq x y z
N MET A 1 13.96 10.04 -1.35
CA MET A 1 13.51 8.87 -0.55
C MET A 1 12.01 8.75 -0.64
N TYR A 2 11.52 7.60 -1.06
CA TYR A 2 10.07 7.38 -1.15
C TYR A 2 9.47 7.15 0.24
N ARG A 3 8.28 7.68 0.43
CA ARG A 3 7.51 7.51 1.66
C ARG A 3 6.40 6.48 1.44
N ILE A 4 6.33 5.49 2.32
CA ILE A 4 5.37 4.39 2.23
C ILE A 4 4.53 4.37 3.49
N LEU A 5 3.21 4.51 3.32
CA LEU A 5 2.26 4.42 4.42
C LEU A 5 1.81 2.97 4.55
N ILE A 6 1.87 2.44 5.76
CA ILE A 6 1.48 1.06 6.05
C ILE A 6 0.21 1.06 6.89
N VAL A 7 -0.87 0.55 6.31
CA VAL A 7 -2.19 0.48 6.96
C VAL A 7 -2.50 -0.99 7.23
N GLU A 8 -2.01 -1.49 8.36
CA GLU A 8 -2.10 -2.88 8.79
C GLU A 8 -2.28 -2.90 10.30
N ASP A 9 -3.35 -3.53 10.79
CA ASP A 9 -3.66 -3.55 12.22
C ASP A 9 -2.93 -4.63 13.02
N ASP A 10 -2.38 -5.64 12.34
CA ASP A 10 -1.47 -6.58 13.00
C ASP A 10 -0.11 -5.90 13.15
N SER A 11 0.22 -5.50 14.39
CA SER A 11 1.42 -4.71 14.64
C SER A 11 2.70 -5.47 14.32
N THR A 12 2.70 -6.79 14.45
CA THR A 12 3.87 -7.60 14.11
C THR A 12 4.12 -7.56 12.60
N ILE A 13 3.07 -7.74 11.82
CA ILE A 13 3.18 -7.67 10.35
C ILE A 13 3.61 -6.27 9.92
N ALA A 14 2.95 -5.25 10.45
CA ALA A 14 3.26 -3.87 10.09
C ALA A 14 4.71 -3.51 10.41
N SER A 15 5.19 -3.89 11.60
CA SER A 15 6.56 -3.59 12.02
C SER A 15 7.59 -4.35 11.18
N ASN A 16 7.30 -5.61 10.83
CA ASN A 16 8.20 -6.39 9.99
C ASN A 16 8.30 -5.82 8.58
N VAL A 17 7.18 -5.41 8.02
CA VAL A 17 7.15 -4.77 6.69
C VAL A 17 7.92 -3.46 6.73
N ALA A 18 7.67 -2.63 7.75
CA ALA A 18 8.35 -1.35 7.90
C ALA A 18 9.86 -1.52 8.01
N ALA A 19 10.31 -2.42 8.89
CA ALA A 19 11.75 -2.63 9.11
C ALA A 19 12.43 -3.13 7.82
N HIS A 20 11.76 -4.01 7.09
CA HIS A 20 12.34 -4.54 5.85
C HIS A 20 12.45 -3.46 4.77
N LEU A 21 11.42 -2.63 4.62
CA LEU A 21 11.44 -1.55 3.65
C LEU A 21 12.47 -0.48 4.01
N GLU A 22 12.64 -0.18 5.30
CA GLU A 22 13.62 0.80 5.75
C GLU A 22 15.05 0.40 5.42
N ARG A 23 15.33 -0.90 5.32
CA ARG A 23 16.64 -1.37 4.87
C ARG A 23 16.93 -1.02 3.41
N TRP A 24 15.90 -0.73 2.64
CA TRP A 24 16.02 -0.33 1.23
C TRP A 24 15.87 1.18 1.06
N ASP A 25 16.09 1.93 2.14
CA ASP A 25 16.08 3.38 2.15
C ASP A 25 14.70 4.00 1.87
N TYR A 26 13.62 3.28 2.21
CA TYR A 26 12.28 3.85 2.20
C TYR A 26 11.95 4.42 3.56
N GLU A 27 11.25 5.54 3.58
CA GLU A 27 10.68 6.09 4.81
C GLU A 27 9.30 5.49 5.01
N THR A 28 8.99 4.98 6.20
CA THR A 28 7.71 4.33 6.46
C THR A 28 6.96 5.00 7.60
N LYS A 29 5.64 4.89 7.56
CA LYS A 29 4.78 5.30 8.66
C LYS A 29 3.71 4.25 8.84
N GLN A 30 3.53 3.80 10.08
CA GLN A 30 2.47 2.87 10.45
C GLN A 30 1.29 3.64 11.02
N ILE A 31 0.07 3.18 10.72
CA ILE A 31 -1.15 3.78 11.26
C ILE A 31 -1.35 3.31 12.70
N GLU A 32 -1.69 4.23 13.57
CA GLU A 32 -2.03 3.93 14.96
C GLU A 32 -3.53 4.01 15.20
N ASP A 33 -4.21 4.97 14.59
CA ASP A 33 -5.65 5.14 14.75
C ASP A 33 -6.36 4.81 13.43
N PHE A 34 -7.02 3.65 13.43
CA PHE A 34 -7.68 3.13 12.23
C PHE A 34 -9.02 3.80 11.92
N LYS A 35 -9.42 4.77 12.73
CA LYS A 35 -10.55 5.65 12.40
C LYS A 35 -10.08 6.89 11.65
N CYS A 36 -8.79 7.22 11.73
CA CYS A 36 -8.22 8.46 11.21
C CYS A 36 -7.13 8.20 10.17
N VAL A 37 -7.38 7.27 9.26
CA VAL A 37 -6.39 6.91 8.23
C VAL A 37 -6.13 8.08 7.28
N MET A 38 -7.17 8.83 6.92
CA MET A 38 -7.01 9.92 5.94
C MET A 38 -6.19 11.08 6.49
N GLU A 39 -6.28 11.38 7.79
CA GLU A 39 -5.45 12.41 8.40
C GLU A 39 -3.97 12.04 8.30
N ALA A 40 -3.64 10.80 8.63
CA ALA A 40 -2.26 10.31 8.52
C ALA A 40 -1.79 10.30 7.06
N PHE A 41 -2.66 9.90 6.15
CA PHE A 41 -2.37 9.91 4.72
C PHE A 41 -1.99 11.30 4.23
N GLN A 42 -2.81 12.28 4.58
CA GLN A 42 -2.58 13.66 4.15
C GLN A 42 -1.33 14.26 4.77
N GLN A 43 -1.07 13.99 6.04
CA GLN A 43 0.10 14.52 6.75
C GLN A 43 1.39 13.91 6.25
N PHE A 44 1.39 12.59 6.02
CA PHE A 44 2.60 11.89 5.60
C PHE A 44 2.87 12.08 4.10
N ASP A 45 1.83 12.26 3.32
CA ASP A 45 1.92 12.44 1.87
C ASP A 45 2.74 11.31 1.21
N PRO A 46 2.29 10.06 1.31
CA PRO A 46 3.07 8.93 0.82
C PRO A 46 3.06 8.83 -0.70
N GLN A 47 4.10 8.18 -1.23
CA GLN A 47 4.17 7.85 -2.65
C GLN A 47 3.68 6.42 -2.94
N LEU A 48 3.39 5.65 -1.90
CA LEU A 48 2.77 4.35 -2.02
C LEU A 48 2.07 4.02 -0.71
N VAL A 49 0.92 3.35 -0.79
CA VAL A 49 0.18 2.89 0.39
C VAL A 49 0.10 1.37 0.34
N ILE A 50 0.50 0.72 1.43
CA ILE A 50 0.27 -0.69 1.65
C ILE A 50 -0.97 -0.78 2.54
N LEU A 51 -2.01 -1.46 2.06
CA LEU A 51 -3.34 -1.36 2.65
C LEU A 51 -3.95 -2.75 2.85
N ASP A 52 -4.11 -3.14 4.11
CA ASP A 52 -4.79 -4.39 4.44
C ASP A 52 -6.29 -4.25 4.20
N ILE A 53 -6.91 -5.31 3.72
CA ILE A 53 -8.36 -5.33 3.49
C ILE A 53 -9.11 -5.51 4.81
N GLY A 54 -8.64 -6.41 5.68
CA GLY A 54 -9.35 -6.79 6.91
C GLY A 54 -9.03 -5.88 8.09
N LEU A 55 -9.36 -4.60 7.98
CA LEU A 55 -9.09 -3.61 9.01
C LEU A 55 -10.27 -3.42 9.96
N PRO A 56 -10.02 -2.96 11.21
CA PRO A 56 -11.11 -2.60 12.11
C PRO A 56 -11.81 -1.32 11.64
N PHE A 57 -13.06 -1.14 12.03
CA PHE A 57 -13.95 -0.01 11.74
C PHE A 57 -14.35 0.05 10.27
N TYR A 58 -13.40 0.35 9.37
CA TYR A 58 -13.61 0.41 7.92
C TYR A 58 -12.56 -0.47 7.25
N ASN A 59 -12.98 -1.29 6.30
CA ASN A 59 -12.05 -2.19 5.60
C ASN A 59 -11.17 -1.43 4.59
N GLY A 60 -10.20 -2.16 4.00
CA GLY A 60 -9.27 -1.54 3.05
C GLY A 60 -9.94 -1.00 1.80
N PHE A 61 -11.04 -1.61 1.36
CA PHE A 61 -11.77 -1.10 0.19
C PHE A 61 -12.34 0.29 0.44
N TYR A 62 -12.86 0.52 1.65
CA TYR A 62 -13.38 1.83 2.04
C TYR A 62 -12.26 2.88 1.96
N TRP A 63 -11.09 2.58 2.55
CA TRP A 63 -10.00 3.54 2.53
C TRP A 63 -9.43 3.77 1.14
N CYS A 64 -9.41 2.72 0.31
CA CYS A 64 -9.01 2.88 -1.09
C CYS A 64 -9.92 3.87 -1.82
N GLN A 65 -11.23 3.76 -1.62
CA GLN A 65 -12.18 4.70 -2.22
C GLN A 65 -11.94 6.12 -1.72
N GLU A 66 -11.71 6.30 -0.42
CA GLU A 66 -11.45 7.62 0.15
C GLU A 66 -10.16 8.22 -0.41
N ILE A 67 -9.11 7.42 -0.51
CA ILE A 67 -7.84 7.88 -1.10
C ILE A 67 -8.05 8.27 -2.56
N ARG A 68 -8.78 7.48 -3.32
CA ARG A 68 -9.00 7.74 -4.75
C ARG A 68 -9.80 8.99 -5.04
N LYS A 69 -10.54 9.53 -4.06
CA LYS A 69 -11.22 10.80 -4.21
C LYS A 69 -10.24 11.97 -4.33
N ILE A 70 -9.03 11.82 -3.78
CA ILE A 70 -8.07 12.93 -3.69
C ILE A 70 -6.70 12.62 -4.28
N SER A 71 -6.41 11.36 -4.64
CA SER A 71 -5.06 10.98 -5.07
C SER A 71 -5.09 9.76 -5.97
N SER A 72 -4.14 9.71 -6.88
CA SER A 72 -3.86 8.54 -7.72
C SER A 72 -2.65 7.76 -7.21
N VAL A 73 -2.25 7.97 -5.97
CA VAL A 73 -1.10 7.28 -5.37
C VAL A 73 -1.26 5.77 -5.51
N PRO A 74 -0.20 5.03 -5.85
CA PRO A 74 -0.32 3.58 -5.97
C PRO A 74 -0.68 2.93 -4.63
N ILE A 75 -1.56 1.93 -4.70
CA ILE A 75 -2.04 1.18 -3.55
C ILE A 75 -1.74 -0.30 -3.77
N LEU A 76 -1.05 -0.89 -2.80
CA LEU A 76 -0.74 -2.31 -2.77
C LEU A 76 -1.57 -2.93 -1.65
N PHE A 77 -2.51 -3.81 -2.02
CA PHE A 77 -3.36 -4.47 -1.03
C PHE A 77 -2.68 -5.68 -0.41
N LEU A 78 -2.87 -5.85 0.90
CA LEU A 78 -2.53 -7.07 1.61
C LEU A 78 -3.82 -7.73 2.07
N SER A 79 -3.90 -9.07 2.01
CA SER A 79 -5.08 -9.75 2.54
C SER A 79 -4.81 -11.21 2.84
N SER A 80 -5.40 -11.70 3.94
CA SER A 80 -5.53 -13.11 4.21
C SER A 80 -6.74 -13.70 3.50
N MET A 81 -7.57 -12.84 2.90
CA MET A 81 -8.76 -13.24 2.16
C MET A 81 -8.35 -13.47 0.71
N ASN A 82 -8.17 -14.72 0.35
CA ASN A 82 -7.56 -15.09 -0.92
C ASN A 82 -8.54 -15.60 -1.96
N ASP A 83 -9.82 -15.26 -1.87
CA ASP A 83 -10.75 -15.64 -2.92
C ASP A 83 -10.63 -14.68 -4.11
N ASN A 84 -11.03 -15.18 -5.27
CA ASN A 84 -10.88 -14.42 -6.50
C ASN A 84 -11.71 -13.15 -6.52
N MET A 85 -12.83 -13.12 -5.82
CA MET A 85 -13.69 -11.93 -5.78
C MET A 85 -13.02 -10.79 -5.05
N ASN A 86 -12.28 -11.08 -3.98
CA ASN A 86 -11.54 -10.03 -3.27
C ASN A 86 -10.42 -9.45 -4.13
N ILE A 87 -9.74 -10.28 -4.90
CA ILE A 87 -8.70 -9.81 -5.83
C ILE A 87 -9.33 -8.91 -6.90
N VAL A 88 -10.44 -9.35 -7.49
CA VAL A 88 -11.14 -8.57 -8.51
C VAL A 88 -11.61 -7.23 -7.95
N MET A 89 -12.20 -7.23 -6.75
CA MET A 89 -12.65 -5.99 -6.11
C MET A 89 -11.48 -5.04 -5.86
N ALA A 90 -10.36 -5.56 -5.35
CA ALA A 90 -9.20 -4.73 -5.05
C ALA A 90 -8.70 -4.01 -6.31
N MET A 91 -8.60 -4.74 -7.41
CA MET A 91 -8.11 -4.17 -8.65
C MET A 91 -9.13 -3.21 -9.27
N ASN A 92 -10.42 -3.53 -9.20
CA ASN A 92 -11.47 -2.66 -9.75
C ASN A 92 -11.62 -1.35 -8.95
N MET A 93 -11.27 -1.37 -7.68
CA MET A 93 -11.33 -0.16 -6.84
C MET A 93 -10.11 0.74 -6.96
N GLY A 94 -9.17 0.38 -7.82
CA GLY A 94 -8.01 1.20 -8.07
C GLY A 94 -6.75 0.70 -7.38
N GLY A 95 -6.72 -0.56 -6.96
CA GLY A 95 -5.51 -1.18 -6.45
C GLY A 95 -4.52 -1.42 -7.59
N ASP A 96 -3.25 -1.23 -7.30
CA ASP A 96 -2.17 -1.39 -8.27
C ASP A 96 -1.50 -2.76 -8.16
N GLU A 97 -1.61 -3.38 -6.99
CA GLU A 97 -1.02 -4.69 -6.73
C GLU A 97 -1.75 -5.35 -5.57
N PHE A 98 -1.60 -6.67 -5.45
CA PHE A 98 -2.25 -7.46 -4.41
C PHE A 98 -1.28 -8.53 -3.91
N ILE A 99 -1.16 -8.68 -2.59
CA ILE A 99 -0.31 -9.69 -1.97
C ILE A 99 -1.13 -10.47 -0.95
N GLU A 100 -1.13 -11.80 -1.06
CA GLU A 100 -1.81 -12.68 -0.11
C GLU A 100 -0.95 -12.92 1.13
N LYS A 101 -1.59 -12.99 2.28
CA LYS A 101 -0.95 -13.42 3.54
C LYS A 101 -1.06 -14.95 3.67
N PRO A 102 -0.07 -15.64 4.20
CA PRO A 102 1.24 -15.14 4.59
C PRO A 102 2.13 -14.86 3.37
N PHE A 103 3.04 -13.90 3.51
CA PHE A 103 3.90 -13.51 2.40
C PHE A 103 5.37 -13.48 2.83
N ASP A 104 6.24 -13.52 1.82
CA ASP A 104 7.68 -13.31 1.99
C ASP A 104 7.95 -11.81 1.91
N LEU A 105 8.71 -11.27 2.85
CA LEU A 105 9.05 -9.85 2.87
C LEU A 105 9.82 -9.42 1.63
N ASN A 106 10.61 -10.33 1.05
CA ASN A 106 11.31 -10.04 -0.21
C ASN A 106 10.34 -9.84 -1.36
N VAL A 107 9.23 -10.57 -1.37
CA VAL A 107 8.18 -10.39 -2.39
C VAL A 107 7.52 -9.03 -2.22
N VAL A 108 7.21 -8.63 -0.99
CA VAL A 108 6.64 -7.31 -0.71
C VAL A 108 7.57 -6.22 -1.24
N THR A 109 8.85 -6.30 -0.90
CA THR A 109 9.83 -5.31 -1.35
C THR A 109 9.95 -5.27 -2.86
N ALA A 110 10.00 -6.44 -3.51
CA ALA A 110 10.10 -6.50 -4.97
C ALA A 110 8.90 -5.85 -5.65
N LYS A 111 7.69 -6.09 -5.12
CA LYS A 111 6.48 -5.47 -5.68
C LYS A 111 6.43 -3.97 -5.41
N VAL A 112 6.84 -3.55 -4.23
CA VAL A 112 6.95 -2.12 -3.91
C VAL A 112 7.90 -1.42 -4.89
N GLN A 113 9.09 -1.99 -5.09
CA GLN A 113 10.07 -1.44 -6.02
C GLN A 113 9.52 -1.35 -7.44
N ALA A 114 8.87 -2.42 -7.89
CA ALA A 114 8.31 -2.45 -9.24
C ALA A 114 7.22 -1.40 -9.42
N VAL A 115 6.32 -1.24 -8.45
CA VAL A 115 5.24 -0.27 -8.52
C VAL A 115 5.79 1.16 -8.51
N LEU A 116 6.74 1.45 -7.63
CA LEU A 116 7.34 2.78 -7.55
C LEU A 116 8.07 3.14 -8.83
N ARG A 117 8.85 2.19 -9.39
CA ARG A 117 9.57 2.41 -10.62
C ARG A 117 8.60 2.68 -11.78
N ARG A 118 7.56 1.87 -11.90
CA ARG A 118 6.55 2.01 -12.94
C ARG A 118 5.82 3.34 -12.84
N THR A 119 5.48 3.75 -11.61
CA THR A 119 4.68 4.95 -11.38
C THR A 119 5.49 6.23 -11.53
N TYR A 120 6.70 6.26 -11.00
CA TYR A 120 7.44 7.51 -10.85
C TYR A 120 8.67 7.61 -11.75
N GLU A 121 9.30 6.48 -12.11
CA GLU A 121 10.57 6.51 -12.83
C GLU A 121 10.41 6.23 -14.31
N PHE A 122 9.54 5.30 -14.68
CA PHE A 122 9.34 4.98 -16.11
C PHE A 122 8.52 6.03 -16.85
N ARG A 123 7.89 6.95 -16.14
CA ARG A 123 7.08 7.99 -16.76
C ARG A 123 7.89 8.82 -17.74
N GLY A 124 9.09 9.25 -17.35
CA GLY A 124 9.97 10.01 -18.20
C GLY A 124 10.43 9.21 -19.42
N THR A 125 10.72 7.92 -19.23
CA THR A 125 11.13 7.04 -20.31
C THR A 125 10.03 6.86 -21.36
N ALA A 126 8.80 6.68 -20.90
CA ALA A 126 7.65 6.54 -21.79
C ALA A 126 7.44 7.79 -22.62
N ASP A 127 7.68 8.96 -22.06
CA ASP A 127 7.52 10.23 -22.78
C ASP A 127 8.56 10.42 -23.88
N ILE A 128 9.69 9.77 -23.79
CA ILE A 128 10.74 9.86 -24.77
C ILE A 128 10.44 9.03 -26.02
N MET A 129 9.69 7.96 -25.83
CA MET A 129 9.36 7.05 -26.91
C MET A 129 8.12 7.49 -27.68
#